data_393f647b97729b3600d14e7c7ebea948
#
_entry.id   393f647b97729b3600d14e7c7ebea948
#
_cell.length_a   1.000
_cell.length_b   1.000
_cell.length_c   1.000
_cell.angle_alpha   90.00
_cell.angle_beta   90.00
_cell.angle_gamma   90.00
#
_symmetry.space_group_name_H-M   'P 1'
#
loop_
_entity.id
_entity.type
_entity.pdbx_description
1 polymer ?
#
loop_
_entity_poly.entity_id
_entity_poly.type
_entity_poly.pdbx_seq_one_letter_code
_entity_poly.pdbx_strand_id
1 'polypeptide(L)'
;MIRLLRCGFAGAAALLLVARIGAQSSAVETPEVNPGRPTVSTPATLTPAGYLQFENGGLYSETSPEFTSLFGINQVTKLTVAARLQLLALSEPLAQASGATGDALSGSRPGEVFAGFQAVVLPGEGHKPTVSLSYIRRLYASPAPELDIGTFSNSALILVSDDLAGFHFDINGIFSEQTKSIIRRGQFGQTLSISHSLGRLTVAVELWHFTQPLINRNAVGNLWAVSYPVRKNLVVDTGFDHGLSSSSTQWEGFAGFTYLLPHRLWGFHDPK
;
A
#
# COMPACT_ATOMS: atom_id res chain seq x y z
N MET A 1 -43.53 4.83 11.42
CA MET A 1 -43.46 5.96 10.44
C MET A 1 -42.03 6.05 10.00
N ILE A 2 -41.73 5.42 8.84
CA ILE A 2 -40.42 5.10 8.31
C ILE A 2 -39.90 6.32 7.57
N ARG A 3 -38.77 6.88 7.96
CA ARG A 3 -37.98 7.80 7.12
C ARG A 3 -36.75 7.06 6.59
N LEU A 4 -36.85 6.64 5.34
CA LEU A 4 -35.76 6.15 4.54
C LEU A 4 -34.73 7.25 4.30
N LEU A 5 -33.52 7.05 4.79
CA LEU A 5 -32.34 7.81 4.39
C LEU A 5 -31.97 7.44 2.95
N ARG A 6 -32.08 8.40 2.06
CA ARG A 6 -31.43 8.37 0.75
C ARG A 6 -30.02 8.93 0.94
N CYS A 7 -29.03 8.06 1.17
CA CYS A 7 -27.63 8.41 0.91
C CYS A 7 -27.30 7.96 -0.50
N GLY A 8 -27.12 8.94 -1.36
CA GLY A 8 -26.93 8.76 -2.79
C GLY A 8 -25.59 8.10 -3.12
N PHE A 9 -25.67 7.14 -4.00
CA PHE A 9 -24.61 6.63 -4.82
C PHE A 9 -24.06 7.74 -5.74
N ALA A 10 -23.11 8.52 -5.27
CA ALA A 10 -22.45 9.57 -6.05
C ALA A 10 -21.01 9.20 -6.48
N GLY A 11 -20.54 8.00 -6.17
CA GLY A 11 -19.16 7.57 -6.44
C GLY A 11 -18.93 6.80 -7.75
N ALA A 12 -19.97 6.28 -8.38
CA ALA A 12 -19.81 5.38 -9.54
C ALA A 12 -19.94 6.06 -10.91
N ALA A 13 -20.31 7.33 -10.99
CA ALA A 13 -20.61 8.00 -12.27
C ALA A 13 -19.43 8.74 -12.90
N ALA A 14 -18.31 8.90 -12.21
CA ALA A 14 -17.13 9.61 -12.75
C ALA A 14 -16.23 8.75 -13.66
N LEU A 15 -16.46 7.45 -13.78
CA LEU A 15 -15.62 6.50 -14.52
C LEU A 15 -16.05 6.23 -15.96
N LEU A 16 -17.15 6.81 -16.45
CA LEU A 16 -17.72 6.45 -17.76
C LEU A 16 -17.56 7.53 -18.85
N LEU A 17 -16.86 8.63 -18.63
CA LEU A 17 -16.80 9.73 -19.60
C LEU A 17 -15.46 9.92 -20.32
N VAL A 18 -14.56 8.95 -20.34
CA VAL A 18 -13.29 9.03 -21.09
C VAL A 18 -13.21 7.98 -22.23
N ALA A 19 -14.29 7.71 -22.88
CA ALA A 19 -14.28 6.84 -24.06
C ALA A 19 -14.68 7.65 -25.30
N ARG A 20 -13.70 8.25 -25.98
CA ARG A 20 -13.56 8.44 -27.43
C ARG A 20 -12.66 9.64 -27.76
N ILE A 21 -11.36 9.44 -27.66
CA ILE A 21 -10.42 10.18 -28.49
C ILE A 21 -9.66 9.12 -29.28
N GLY A 22 -10.04 9.00 -30.55
CA GLY A 22 -9.32 8.17 -31.49
C GLY A 22 -7.96 8.80 -31.78
N ALA A 23 -6.89 8.27 -31.21
CA ALA A 23 -5.52 8.56 -31.59
C ALA A 23 -5.00 7.36 -32.38
N GLN A 24 -4.50 7.59 -33.56
CA GLN A 24 -3.66 6.66 -34.31
C GLN A 24 -2.44 6.32 -33.45
N SER A 25 -2.43 5.15 -32.88
CA SER A 25 -1.40 4.66 -32.00
C SER A 25 -0.39 3.90 -32.85
N SER A 26 0.80 4.46 -33.05
CA SER A 26 1.99 3.61 -33.01
C SER A 26 1.92 2.82 -31.72
N ALA A 27 1.98 1.49 -31.79
CA ALA A 27 1.85 0.62 -30.63
C ALA A 27 2.97 0.95 -29.63
N VAL A 28 2.73 1.92 -28.75
CA VAL A 28 3.60 2.21 -27.61
C VAL A 28 3.46 0.98 -26.70
N GLU A 29 4.53 0.27 -26.54
CA GLU A 29 4.57 -0.90 -25.67
C GLU A 29 4.10 -0.50 -24.26
N THR A 30 3.08 -1.19 -23.74
CA THR A 30 2.59 -0.95 -22.38
C THR A 30 3.72 -1.23 -21.41
N PRO A 31 4.12 -0.28 -20.58
CA PRO A 31 5.18 -0.50 -19.61
C PRO A 31 4.75 -1.55 -18.57
N GLU A 32 5.73 -2.07 -17.86
CA GLU A 32 5.49 -3.01 -16.79
C GLU A 32 4.91 -2.32 -15.56
N VAL A 33 4.02 -3.03 -14.88
CA VAL A 33 3.50 -2.65 -13.58
C VAL A 33 4.61 -2.65 -12.52
N ASN A 34 4.56 -1.71 -11.57
CA ASN A 34 5.47 -1.65 -10.42
C ASN A 34 4.70 -1.87 -9.11
N PRO A 35 4.51 -3.13 -8.68
CA PRO A 35 3.73 -3.44 -7.49
C PRO A 35 4.41 -2.91 -6.21
N GLY A 36 3.64 -2.30 -5.31
CA GLY A 36 4.02 -2.12 -3.91
C GLY A 36 3.55 -3.28 -3.02
N ARG A 37 2.68 -4.14 -3.55
CA ARG A 37 2.25 -5.39 -2.94
C ARG A 37 3.19 -6.53 -3.37
N PRO A 38 3.26 -7.62 -2.61
CA PRO A 38 2.48 -7.99 -1.42
C PRO A 38 3.13 -7.61 -0.06
N THR A 39 4.23 -6.90 -0.06
CA THR A 39 5.03 -6.60 1.14
C THR A 39 4.53 -5.36 1.90
N VAL A 40 4.87 -5.23 3.18
CA VAL A 40 4.73 -4.01 3.96
C VAL A 40 5.72 -2.95 3.47
N SER A 41 6.91 -3.39 3.04
CA SER A 41 7.89 -2.54 2.38
C SER A 41 7.33 -1.94 1.09
N THR A 42 7.51 -0.65 0.93
CA THR A 42 7.18 0.08 -0.30
C THR A 42 8.43 0.24 -1.15
N PRO A 43 8.41 -0.08 -2.46
CA PRO A 43 9.54 0.15 -3.35
C PRO A 43 9.88 1.63 -3.47
N ALA A 44 11.19 1.93 -3.55
CA ALA A 44 11.66 3.29 -3.81
C ALA A 44 11.42 3.74 -5.26
N THR A 45 11.22 2.80 -6.19
CA THR A 45 10.91 3.07 -7.59
C THR A 45 9.46 3.51 -7.78
N LEU A 46 9.21 4.35 -8.80
CA LEU A 46 7.86 4.83 -9.11
C LEU A 46 7.21 3.99 -10.22
N THR A 47 5.90 4.05 -10.30
CA THR A 47 5.18 3.58 -11.50
C THR A 47 5.59 4.41 -12.72
N PRO A 48 5.44 3.89 -13.94
CA PRO A 48 5.81 4.63 -15.16
C PRO A 48 5.13 6.00 -15.24
N ALA A 49 5.90 7.02 -15.65
CA ALA A 49 5.42 8.40 -15.68
C ALA A 49 4.26 8.61 -16.66
N GLY A 50 3.19 9.26 -16.19
CA GLY A 50 1.95 9.47 -16.93
C GLY A 50 0.95 8.33 -16.87
N TYR A 51 1.25 7.26 -16.12
CA TYR A 51 0.36 6.11 -15.96
C TYR A 51 -0.30 6.09 -14.58
N LEU A 52 -1.49 5.49 -14.55
CA LEU A 52 -2.26 5.25 -13.34
C LEU A 52 -2.22 3.77 -13.00
N GLN A 53 -1.85 3.45 -11.78
CA GLN A 53 -1.79 2.09 -11.25
C GLN A 53 -2.73 1.94 -10.06
N PHE A 54 -3.41 0.79 -10.01
CA PHE A 54 -4.28 0.39 -8.92
C PHE A 54 -3.72 -0.88 -8.28
N GLU A 55 -3.66 -0.89 -6.96
CA GLU A 55 -3.35 -2.05 -6.14
C GLU A 55 -4.54 -2.33 -5.25
N ASN A 56 -5.09 -3.52 -5.32
CA ASN A 56 -6.24 -3.91 -4.52
C ASN A 56 -5.95 -5.25 -3.86
N GLY A 57 -6.32 -5.37 -2.60
CA GLY A 57 -6.15 -6.62 -1.87
C GLY A 57 -7.24 -6.83 -0.85
N GLY A 58 -7.54 -8.10 -0.57
CA GLY A 58 -8.26 -8.54 0.59
C GLY A 58 -7.31 -9.18 1.57
N LEU A 59 -7.55 -8.98 2.86
CA LEU A 59 -6.83 -9.61 3.95
C LEU A 59 -7.80 -10.19 4.96
N TYR A 60 -7.36 -11.23 5.66
CA TYR A 60 -8.04 -11.79 6.81
C TYR A 60 -7.04 -12.03 7.93
N SER A 61 -7.29 -11.41 9.06
CA SER A 61 -6.41 -11.44 10.23
C SER A 61 -7.11 -12.06 11.44
N GLU A 62 -6.36 -12.80 12.23
CA GLU A 62 -6.84 -13.42 13.47
C GLU A 62 -5.91 -13.11 14.64
N THR A 63 -6.51 -12.98 15.84
CA THR A 63 -5.79 -12.85 17.09
C THR A 63 -4.85 -11.64 17.12
N SER A 64 -5.45 -10.48 17.16
CA SER A 64 -4.76 -9.21 17.40
C SER A 64 -5.03 -8.69 18.82
N PRO A 65 -4.15 -7.84 19.39
CA PRO A 65 -4.46 -7.08 20.59
C PRO A 65 -5.71 -6.19 20.45
N GLU A 66 -6.11 -5.86 19.23
CA GLU A 66 -7.20 -4.91 18.93
C GLU A 66 -8.51 -5.58 18.51
N PHE A 67 -8.46 -6.84 18.05
CA PHE A 67 -9.64 -7.58 17.59
C PHE A 67 -9.44 -9.10 17.68
N THR A 68 -10.52 -9.87 17.61
CA THR A 68 -10.46 -11.33 17.50
C THR A 68 -10.24 -11.76 16.07
N SER A 69 -10.97 -11.15 15.11
CA SER A 69 -10.78 -11.35 13.67
C SER A 69 -11.13 -10.07 12.90
N LEU A 70 -10.47 -9.89 11.77
CA LEU A 70 -10.68 -8.76 10.87
C LEU A 70 -10.60 -9.26 9.43
N PHE A 71 -11.61 -8.93 8.62
CA PHE A 71 -11.55 -9.00 7.17
C PHE A 71 -11.50 -7.58 6.63
N GLY A 72 -10.56 -7.31 5.74
CA GLY A 72 -10.37 -5.98 5.15
C GLY A 72 -10.16 -6.01 3.65
N ILE A 73 -10.53 -4.92 3.00
CA ILE A 73 -10.16 -4.61 1.62
C ILE A 73 -9.36 -3.34 1.65
N ASN A 74 -8.16 -3.38 1.10
CA ASN A 74 -7.31 -2.21 0.92
C ASN A 74 -7.13 -1.88 -0.56
N GLN A 75 -6.94 -0.60 -0.84
CA GLN A 75 -6.72 -0.08 -2.19
C GLN A 75 -5.67 1.02 -2.15
N VAL A 76 -4.71 0.95 -3.07
CA VAL A 76 -3.73 2.00 -3.33
C VAL A 76 -3.85 2.42 -4.79
N THR A 77 -3.95 3.72 -5.01
CA THR A 77 -3.91 4.33 -6.35
C THR A 77 -2.66 5.16 -6.46
N LYS A 78 -1.85 4.89 -7.50
CA LYS A 78 -0.57 5.56 -7.76
C LYS A 78 -0.64 6.27 -9.09
N LEU A 79 -0.28 7.56 -9.11
CA LEU A 79 -0.26 8.40 -10.32
C LEU A 79 1.08 9.12 -10.41
N THR A 80 1.94 8.68 -11.31
CA THR A 80 3.25 9.33 -11.51
C THR A 80 3.09 10.54 -12.40
N VAL A 81 3.18 11.72 -11.80
CA VAL A 81 2.92 13.02 -12.44
C VAL A 81 4.16 13.66 -13.06
N ALA A 82 5.36 13.20 -12.68
CA ALA A 82 6.63 13.62 -13.24
C ALA A 82 7.64 12.48 -13.14
N ALA A 83 8.78 12.56 -13.80
CA ALA A 83 9.80 11.51 -13.80
C ALA A 83 10.25 11.06 -12.40
N ARG A 84 10.12 11.95 -11.40
CA ARG A 84 10.56 11.70 -10.02
C ARG A 84 9.47 11.95 -8.97
N LEU A 85 8.20 12.10 -9.37
CA LEU A 85 7.11 12.43 -8.45
C LEU A 85 5.86 11.62 -8.75
N GLN A 86 5.37 10.93 -7.75
CA GLN A 86 4.16 10.11 -7.76
C GLN A 86 3.20 10.60 -6.68
N LEU A 87 1.93 10.73 -7.02
CA LEU A 87 0.84 10.96 -6.08
C LEU A 87 0.26 9.63 -5.64
N LEU A 88 -0.16 9.58 -4.37
CA LEU A 88 -0.70 8.41 -3.71
C LEU A 88 -2.09 8.72 -3.15
N ALA A 89 -3.03 7.80 -3.35
CA ALA A 89 -4.29 7.76 -2.61
C ALA A 89 -4.48 6.34 -2.08
N LEU A 90 -4.67 6.21 -0.76
CA LEU A 90 -4.87 4.93 -0.11
C LEU A 90 -6.26 4.95 0.54
N SER A 91 -6.95 3.83 0.50
CA SER A 91 -8.26 3.69 1.14
C SER A 91 -8.49 2.25 1.59
N GLU A 92 -9.33 2.12 2.58
CA GLU A 92 -9.84 0.85 3.09
C GLU A 92 -11.36 0.81 2.86
N PRO A 93 -11.82 0.40 1.65
CA PRO A 93 -13.26 0.44 1.32
C PRO A 93 -14.12 -0.38 2.28
N LEU A 94 -13.56 -1.42 2.87
CA LEU A 94 -14.25 -2.30 3.82
C LEU A 94 -13.29 -2.78 4.90
N ALA A 95 -13.71 -2.64 6.14
CA ALA A 95 -13.17 -3.33 7.30
C ALA A 95 -14.32 -3.98 8.08
N GLN A 96 -14.27 -5.29 8.28
CA GLN A 96 -15.25 -6.06 9.05
C GLN A 96 -14.55 -6.75 10.22
N ALA A 97 -14.76 -6.22 11.41
CA ALA A 97 -14.12 -6.70 12.63
C ALA A 97 -15.09 -7.42 13.56
N SER A 98 -14.56 -8.41 14.28
CA SER A 98 -15.21 -9.10 15.38
C SER A 98 -14.35 -8.98 16.63
N GLY A 99 -14.99 -8.78 17.79
CA GLY A 99 -14.28 -8.70 19.07
C GLY A 99 -13.31 -7.53 19.15
N ALA A 100 -13.64 -6.39 18.52
CA ALA A 100 -12.84 -5.19 18.59
C ALA A 100 -12.75 -4.67 20.04
N THR A 101 -11.58 -4.16 20.40
CA THR A 101 -11.23 -3.69 21.75
C THR A 101 -10.89 -2.19 21.74
N GLY A 102 -10.90 -1.57 22.91
CA GLY A 102 -10.59 -0.14 23.05
C GLY A 102 -11.65 0.76 22.41
N ASP A 103 -11.19 1.72 21.60
CA ASP A 103 -12.06 2.69 20.93
C ASP A 103 -12.57 2.18 19.55
N ALA A 104 -12.05 1.04 19.08
CA ALA A 104 -12.46 0.43 17.82
C ALA A 104 -13.83 -0.26 17.95
N LEU A 105 -14.59 -0.24 16.86
CA LEU A 105 -15.94 -0.80 16.81
C LEU A 105 -16.01 -2.04 15.92
N SER A 106 -16.61 -3.11 16.47
CA SER A 106 -16.92 -4.31 15.67
C SER A 106 -17.99 -4.03 14.61
N GLY A 107 -18.04 -4.91 13.60
CA GLY A 107 -18.97 -4.87 12.47
C GLY A 107 -18.33 -4.40 11.18
N SER A 108 -19.15 -4.25 10.13
CA SER A 108 -18.72 -3.81 8.80
C SER A 108 -18.81 -2.30 8.66
N ARG A 109 -17.72 -1.67 8.23
CA ARG A 109 -17.66 -0.23 7.97
C ARG A 109 -16.53 0.12 6.99
N PRO A 110 -16.53 1.31 6.38
CA PRO A 110 -15.36 1.80 5.67
C PRO A 110 -14.23 2.01 6.69
N GLY A 111 -13.02 1.68 6.30
CA GLY A 111 -11.80 2.00 7.02
C GLY A 111 -11.28 3.40 6.70
N GLU A 112 -9.99 3.57 6.82
CA GLU A 112 -9.32 4.86 6.72
C GLU A 112 -9.12 5.31 5.26
N VAL A 113 -8.87 6.62 5.07
CA VAL A 113 -8.50 7.20 3.77
C VAL A 113 -7.30 8.10 3.97
N PHE A 114 -6.30 7.92 3.08
CA PHE A 114 -5.07 8.69 3.10
C PHE A 114 -4.77 9.27 1.72
N ALA A 115 -4.01 10.35 1.70
CA ALA A 115 -3.38 10.87 0.50
C ALA A 115 -1.92 11.20 0.78
N GLY A 116 -1.09 11.12 -0.26
CA GLY A 116 0.33 11.35 -0.12
C GLY A 116 1.05 11.52 -1.44
N PHE A 117 2.36 11.52 -1.35
CA PHE A 117 3.25 11.54 -2.50
C PHE A 117 4.52 10.76 -2.20
N GLN A 118 5.20 10.34 -3.26
CA GLN A 118 6.52 9.75 -3.22
C GLN A 118 7.41 10.44 -4.26
N ALA A 119 8.62 10.81 -3.85
CA ALA A 119 9.58 11.50 -4.70
C ALA A 119 10.93 10.77 -4.70
N VAL A 120 11.45 10.46 -5.88
CA VAL A 120 12.80 9.90 -6.05
C VAL A 120 13.82 11.00 -5.86
N VAL A 121 14.64 10.89 -4.82
CA VAL A 121 15.73 11.84 -4.51
C VAL A 121 17.05 11.38 -5.12
N LEU A 122 17.30 10.08 -5.18
CA LEU A 122 18.43 9.44 -5.81
C LEU A 122 17.93 8.34 -6.75
N PRO A 123 18.02 8.52 -8.07
CA PRO A 123 17.71 7.44 -9.01
C PRO A 123 18.80 6.37 -8.95
N GLY A 124 18.40 5.11 -8.97
CA GLY A 124 19.33 3.99 -9.08
C GLY A 124 19.95 3.93 -10.46
N GLU A 125 21.27 3.83 -10.52
CA GLU A 125 22.03 3.64 -11.77
C GLU A 125 23.20 2.69 -11.52
N GLY A 126 23.26 1.59 -12.28
CA GLY A 126 24.31 0.59 -12.14
C GLY A 126 24.26 -0.12 -10.79
N HIS A 127 25.23 0.16 -9.91
CA HIS A 127 25.32 -0.42 -8.55
C HIS A 127 24.85 0.54 -7.45
N LYS A 128 24.11 1.59 -7.81
CA LYS A 128 23.59 2.56 -6.84
C LYS A 128 22.12 2.27 -6.56
N PRO A 129 21.69 2.23 -5.30
CA PRO A 129 20.30 2.05 -4.95
C PRO A 129 19.45 3.24 -5.40
N THR A 130 18.16 2.99 -5.66
CA THR A 130 17.16 4.04 -5.73
C THR A 130 16.79 4.45 -4.31
N VAL A 131 16.75 5.77 -4.06
CA VAL A 131 16.30 6.32 -2.77
C VAL A 131 15.14 7.27 -3.02
N SER A 132 14.05 7.08 -2.29
CA SER A 132 12.86 7.92 -2.33
C SER A 132 12.45 8.40 -0.94
N LEU A 133 11.77 9.54 -0.92
CA LEU A 133 11.04 10.04 0.23
C LEU A 133 9.56 9.96 -0.06
N SER A 134 8.78 9.49 0.90
CA SER A 134 7.32 9.49 0.81
C SER A 134 6.71 10.19 2.03
N TYR A 135 5.59 10.85 1.81
CA TYR A 135 4.78 11.44 2.86
C TYR A 135 3.32 11.07 2.63
N ILE A 136 2.68 10.60 3.69
CA ILE A 136 1.29 10.16 3.68
C ILE A 136 0.55 10.85 4.82
N ARG A 137 -0.64 11.36 4.55
CA ARG A 137 -1.51 11.99 5.53
C ARG A 137 -2.88 11.35 5.52
N ARG A 138 -3.40 11.06 6.71
CA ARG A 138 -4.77 10.61 6.90
C ARG A 138 -5.75 11.75 6.65
N LEU A 139 -6.72 11.52 5.77
CA LEU A 139 -7.80 12.44 5.43
C LEU A 139 -9.08 12.09 6.16
N TYR A 140 -9.32 10.80 6.41
CA TYR A 140 -10.47 10.30 7.12
C TYR A 140 -10.05 9.23 8.13
N ALA A 141 -10.46 9.40 9.38
CA ALA A 141 -10.26 8.43 10.45
C ALA A 141 -11.52 7.58 10.62
N SER A 142 -11.37 6.28 10.59
CA SER A 142 -12.46 5.32 10.81
C SER A 142 -12.54 4.90 12.28
N PRO A 143 -13.72 4.51 12.77
CA PRO A 143 -13.88 3.79 14.03
C PRO A 143 -13.65 2.27 13.86
N ALA A 144 -13.34 1.76 12.67
CA ALA A 144 -12.94 0.38 12.46
C ALA A 144 -11.55 0.13 13.08
N PRO A 145 -11.21 -1.12 13.49
CA PRO A 145 -9.82 -1.48 13.72
C PRO A 145 -9.02 -1.28 12.43
N GLU A 146 -7.77 -0.92 12.58
CA GLU A 146 -6.90 -0.64 11.46
C GLU A 146 -6.49 -1.91 10.73
N LEU A 147 -6.31 -1.80 9.41
CA LEU A 147 -5.76 -2.88 8.59
C LEU A 147 -4.23 -2.90 8.66
N ASP A 148 -3.61 -1.79 9.05
CA ASP A 148 -2.17 -1.64 9.19
C ASP A 148 -1.73 -1.54 10.65
N ILE A 149 -0.42 -1.52 10.88
CA ILE A 149 0.16 -1.46 12.22
C ILE A 149 0.12 -0.03 12.76
N GLY A 150 -0.94 0.24 13.50
CA GLY A 150 -1.13 1.46 14.28
C GLY A 150 -1.68 2.65 13.49
N THR A 151 -2.62 3.32 14.13
CA THR A 151 -3.24 4.55 13.61
C THR A 151 -2.22 5.65 13.48
N PHE A 152 -1.98 6.14 12.28
CA PHE A 152 -1.16 7.32 12.10
C PHE A 152 -1.94 8.48 11.47
N SER A 153 -1.65 9.70 11.91
CA SER A 153 -2.18 10.91 11.27
C SER A 153 -1.32 11.37 10.11
N ASN A 154 -0.02 11.25 10.29
CA ASN A 154 1.00 11.61 9.31
C ASN A 154 2.11 10.55 9.34
N SER A 155 2.66 10.21 8.18
CA SER A 155 3.79 9.31 8.06
C SER A 155 4.78 9.85 7.04
N ALA A 156 6.06 9.84 7.39
CA ALA A 156 7.18 10.14 6.50
C ALA A 156 8.04 8.88 6.35
N LEU A 157 8.40 8.53 5.13
CA LEU A 157 9.13 7.31 4.82
C LEU A 157 10.40 7.65 4.04
N ILE A 158 11.48 6.94 4.38
CA ILE A 158 12.68 6.83 3.56
C ILE A 158 12.66 5.42 2.97
N LEU A 159 12.71 5.34 1.64
CA LEU A 159 12.60 4.12 0.88
C LEU A 159 13.91 3.90 0.12
N VAL A 160 14.43 2.68 0.17
CA VAL A 160 15.64 2.29 -0.54
C VAL A 160 15.37 0.97 -1.26
N SER A 161 15.58 0.94 -2.58
CA SER A 161 15.48 -0.28 -3.39
C SER A 161 16.79 -0.52 -4.13
N ASP A 162 17.24 -1.78 -4.16
CA ASP A 162 18.44 -2.20 -4.88
C ASP A 162 18.30 -3.65 -5.39
N ASP A 163 19.01 -3.93 -6.46
CA ASP A 163 19.14 -5.27 -7.04
C ASP A 163 20.58 -5.79 -6.85
N LEU A 164 20.76 -6.85 -6.10
CA LEU A 164 22.07 -7.44 -5.83
C LEU A 164 22.03 -8.95 -6.02
N ALA A 165 22.91 -9.46 -6.85
CA ALA A 165 23.09 -10.90 -7.09
C ALA A 165 21.80 -11.66 -7.49
N GLY A 166 20.89 -10.99 -8.20
CA GLY A 166 19.62 -11.55 -8.64
C GLY A 166 18.49 -11.51 -7.59
N PHE A 167 18.76 -10.91 -6.44
CA PHE A 167 17.76 -10.60 -5.42
C PHE A 167 17.42 -9.13 -5.48
N HIS A 168 16.14 -8.82 -5.29
CA HIS A 168 15.65 -7.46 -5.10
C HIS A 168 15.44 -7.19 -3.61
N PHE A 169 15.86 -6.01 -3.16
CA PHE A 169 15.78 -5.56 -1.77
C PHE A 169 14.98 -4.27 -1.67
N ASP A 170 14.01 -4.24 -0.76
CA ASP A 170 13.33 -3.02 -0.34
C ASP A 170 13.55 -2.82 1.15
N ILE A 171 14.12 -1.66 1.53
CA ILE A 171 14.38 -1.26 2.91
C ILE A 171 13.64 0.03 3.16
N ASN A 172 12.81 0.05 4.19
CA ASN A 172 12.10 1.27 4.58
C ASN A 172 12.41 1.67 6.02
N GLY A 173 12.59 2.97 6.21
CA GLY A 173 12.56 3.63 7.49
C GLY A 173 11.30 4.50 7.56
N ILE A 174 10.46 4.28 8.55
CA ILE A 174 9.13 4.87 8.68
C ILE A 174 9.07 5.68 9.97
N PHE A 175 8.64 6.92 9.88
CA PHE A 175 8.31 7.74 11.02
C PHE A 175 6.85 8.19 10.91
N SER A 176 6.03 7.75 11.88
CA SER A 176 4.59 8.02 11.90
C SER A 176 4.20 8.77 13.19
N GLU A 177 3.22 9.65 13.07
CA GLU A 177 2.58 10.28 14.21
C GLU A 177 1.35 9.48 14.61
N GLN A 178 1.44 8.69 15.68
CA GLN A 178 0.27 8.03 16.27
C GLN A 178 -0.53 8.99 17.12
N THR A 179 -1.86 8.95 16.97
CA THR A 179 -2.80 9.77 17.75
C THR A 179 -3.83 8.89 18.43
N LYS A 180 -3.98 9.10 19.76
CA LYS A 180 -5.07 8.53 20.53
C LYS A 180 -5.71 9.64 21.35
N SER A 181 -6.94 10.02 21.02
CA SER A 181 -7.61 11.18 21.61
C SER A 181 -6.76 12.46 21.42
N ILE A 182 -6.30 13.08 22.50
CA ILE A 182 -5.41 14.26 22.49
C ILE A 182 -3.92 13.92 22.57
N ILE A 183 -3.58 12.65 22.77
CA ILE A 183 -2.19 12.20 22.94
C ILE A 183 -1.60 11.94 21.56
N ARG A 184 -0.42 12.49 21.29
CA ARG A 184 0.39 12.24 20.10
C ARG A 184 1.72 11.63 20.47
N ARG A 185 2.14 10.63 19.75
CA ARG A 185 3.42 9.93 19.95
C ARG A 185 4.06 9.63 18.59
N GLY A 186 5.38 9.67 18.52
CA GLY A 186 6.14 9.21 17.37
C GLY A 186 6.27 7.69 17.38
N GLN A 187 5.92 7.06 16.29
CA GLN A 187 6.18 5.65 16.00
C GLN A 187 7.33 5.54 15.01
N PHE A 188 8.21 4.58 15.22
CA PHE A 188 9.26 4.21 14.27
C PHE A 188 8.98 2.82 13.73
N GLY A 189 9.08 2.69 12.41
CA GLY A 189 8.99 1.42 11.70
C GLY A 189 10.25 1.17 10.88
N GLN A 190 10.64 -0.08 10.76
CA GLN A 190 11.65 -0.56 9.82
C GLN A 190 11.14 -1.82 9.15
N THR A 191 11.37 -1.91 7.85
CA THR A 191 11.03 -3.10 7.07
C THR A 191 12.20 -3.47 6.17
N LEU A 192 12.39 -4.76 5.95
CA LEU A 192 13.35 -5.32 5.02
C LEU A 192 12.67 -6.45 4.25
N SER A 193 12.41 -6.22 2.97
CA SER A 193 11.92 -7.23 2.04
C SER A 193 13.05 -7.70 1.13
N ILE A 194 13.08 -8.99 0.88
CA ILE A 194 13.97 -9.64 -0.08
C ILE A 194 13.10 -10.47 -1.01
N SER A 195 13.24 -10.26 -2.31
CA SER A 195 12.51 -11.06 -3.29
C SER A 195 13.43 -11.63 -4.37
N HIS A 196 13.02 -12.75 -4.96
CA HIS A 196 13.73 -13.41 -6.04
C HIS A 196 12.75 -14.02 -7.04
N SER A 197 13.05 -13.87 -8.34
CA SER A 197 12.22 -14.39 -9.41
C SER A 197 12.63 -15.79 -9.81
N LEU A 198 11.71 -16.73 -9.70
CA LEU A 198 11.81 -18.13 -10.15
C LEU A 198 11.01 -18.29 -11.45
N GLY A 199 11.62 -17.94 -12.57
CA GLY A 199 10.92 -17.86 -13.86
C GLY A 199 9.90 -16.72 -13.85
N ARG A 200 8.59 -17.05 -13.90
CA ARG A 200 7.51 -16.05 -13.83
C ARG A 200 7.00 -15.83 -12.40
N LEU A 201 7.35 -16.69 -11.48
CA LEU A 201 6.93 -16.54 -10.09
C LEU A 201 7.98 -15.72 -9.35
N THR A 202 7.57 -14.72 -8.59
CA THR A 202 8.44 -14.01 -7.64
C THR A 202 8.06 -14.42 -6.23
N VAL A 203 9.04 -14.83 -5.44
CA VAL A 203 8.89 -15.15 -4.01
C VAL A 203 9.49 -14.01 -3.22
N ALA A 204 8.80 -13.56 -2.19
CA ALA A 204 9.25 -12.51 -1.28
C ALA A 204 9.19 -12.97 0.17
N VAL A 205 10.17 -12.53 0.94
CA VAL A 205 10.23 -12.69 2.40
C VAL A 205 10.52 -11.32 2.99
N GLU A 206 9.83 -10.99 4.06
CA GLU A 206 10.01 -9.70 4.73
C GLU A 206 10.11 -9.88 6.24
N LEU A 207 10.91 -9.01 6.86
CA LEU A 207 10.92 -8.75 8.30
C LEU A 207 10.48 -7.30 8.54
N TRP A 208 9.59 -7.12 9.48
CA TRP A 208 9.14 -5.79 9.86
C TRP A 208 9.15 -5.60 11.38
N HIS A 209 9.37 -4.36 11.80
CA HIS A 209 9.36 -3.93 13.18
C HIS A 209 8.74 -2.54 13.29
N PHE A 210 7.84 -2.36 14.27
CA PHE A 210 7.25 -1.08 14.62
C PHE A 210 7.28 -0.86 16.14
N THR A 211 7.72 0.30 16.57
CA THR A 211 7.49 0.71 17.97
C THR A 211 6.01 1.03 18.16
N GLN A 212 5.46 0.69 19.33
CA GLN A 212 4.10 1.05 19.71
C GLN A 212 4.10 1.94 20.96
N PRO A 213 4.31 3.24 20.78
CA PRO A 213 4.60 4.15 21.89
C PRO A 213 3.40 4.41 22.80
N LEU A 214 2.17 4.14 22.36
CA LEU A 214 0.96 4.30 23.18
C LEU A 214 0.79 3.17 24.20
N ILE A 215 1.36 2.00 23.94
CA ILE A 215 1.33 0.84 24.83
C ILE A 215 2.72 0.44 25.34
N ASN A 216 3.76 1.20 24.95
CA ASN A 216 5.16 1.00 25.32
C ASN A 216 5.65 -0.42 25.00
N ARG A 217 5.39 -0.91 23.80
CA ARG A 217 5.78 -2.22 23.25
C ARG A 217 6.32 -2.09 21.85
N ASN A 218 6.82 -3.19 21.31
CA ASN A 218 7.24 -3.31 19.91
C ASN A 218 6.43 -4.40 19.23
N ALA A 219 5.94 -4.13 18.02
CA ALA A 219 5.38 -5.12 17.13
C ALA A 219 6.48 -5.59 16.17
N VAL A 220 6.62 -6.89 16.01
CA VAL A 220 7.60 -7.53 15.12
C VAL A 220 6.88 -8.65 14.39
N GLY A 221 7.19 -8.85 13.13
CA GLY A 221 6.64 -9.96 12.36
C GLY A 221 7.46 -10.27 11.11
N ASN A 222 7.02 -11.31 10.42
CA ASN A 222 7.55 -11.71 9.14
C ASN A 222 6.41 -12.00 8.16
N LEU A 223 6.67 -11.71 6.89
CA LEU A 223 5.74 -11.92 5.80
C LEU A 223 6.38 -12.82 4.75
N TRP A 224 5.56 -13.72 4.20
CA TRP A 224 5.94 -14.60 3.09
C TRP A 224 4.91 -14.47 1.99
N ALA A 225 5.37 -14.23 0.79
CA ALA A 225 4.47 -13.98 -0.31
C ALA A 225 4.99 -14.50 -1.65
N VAL A 226 4.05 -14.66 -2.56
CA VAL A 226 4.34 -14.97 -3.96
C VAL A 226 3.53 -14.03 -4.84
N SER A 227 4.13 -13.63 -5.96
CA SER A 227 3.46 -12.86 -7.00
C SER A 227 3.68 -13.47 -8.38
N TYR A 228 2.70 -13.28 -9.27
CA TYR A 228 2.72 -13.83 -10.61
C TYR A 228 2.24 -12.80 -11.63
N PRO A 229 3.06 -12.40 -12.61
CA PRO A 229 2.67 -11.51 -13.69
C PRO A 229 1.78 -12.26 -14.70
N VAL A 230 0.48 -12.03 -14.61
CA VAL A 230 -0.50 -12.56 -15.58
C VAL A 230 -0.28 -11.92 -16.95
N ARG A 231 -0.01 -10.61 -16.94
CA ARG A 231 0.36 -9.78 -18.11
C ARG A 231 1.37 -8.73 -17.68
N LYS A 232 2.01 -8.01 -18.62
CA LYS A 232 2.93 -6.91 -18.30
C LYS A 232 2.31 -5.84 -17.39
N ASN A 233 1.02 -5.60 -17.53
CA ASN A 233 0.28 -4.61 -16.77
C ASN A 233 -0.61 -5.18 -15.66
N LEU A 234 -0.52 -6.49 -15.36
CA LEU A 234 -1.32 -7.14 -14.31
C LEU A 234 -0.49 -8.19 -13.58
N VAL A 235 -0.30 -7.99 -12.30
CA VAL A 235 0.30 -8.94 -11.36
C VAL A 235 -0.75 -9.33 -10.33
N VAL A 236 -0.81 -10.61 -9.98
CA VAL A 236 -1.59 -11.13 -8.85
C VAL A 236 -0.63 -11.59 -7.76
N ASP A 237 -1.04 -11.48 -6.53
CA ASP A 237 -0.23 -11.83 -5.36
C ASP A 237 -1.06 -12.51 -4.28
N THR A 238 -0.37 -13.27 -3.43
CA THR A 238 -0.93 -13.84 -2.20
C THR A 238 0.19 -14.15 -1.21
N GLY A 239 -0.16 -14.23 0.05
CA GLY A 239 0.81 -14.53 1.09
C GLY A 239 0.19 -14.58 2.48
N PHE A 240 1.05 -14.61 3.46
CA PHE A 240 0.68 -14.51 4.87
C PHE A 240 1.71 -13.71 5.65
N ASP A 241 1.23 -13.07 6.71
CA ASP A 241 2.03 -12.40 7.72
C ASP A 241 1.88 -13.13 9.05
N HIS A 242 2.96 -13.23 9.81
CA HIS A 242 3.00 -13.85 11.11
C HIS A 242 3.67 -12.91 12.12
N GLY A 243 2.89 -12.50 13.12
CA GLY A 243 3.38 -11.70 14.24
C GLY A 243 4.24 -12.51 15.19
N LEU A 244 5.44 -12.00 15.48
CA LEU A 244 6.44 -12.62 16.35
C LEU A 244 6.40 -12.07 17.77
N SER A 245 5.62 -11.02 18.03
CA SER A 245 5.47 -10.42 19.35
C SER A 245 4.02 -10.43 19.83
N SER A 246 3.81 -10.37 21.13
CA SER A 246 2.46 -10.34 21.71
C SER A 246 1.65 -9.09 21.41
N SER A 247 2.28 -8.06 20.83
CA SER A 247 1.67 -6.81 20.36
C SER A 247 1.44 -6.78 18.86
N SER A 248 1.78 -7.86 18.16
CA SER A 248 1.50 -8.06 16.73
C SER A 248 0.23 -8.89 16.55
N THR A 249 -0.46 -8.70 15.43
CA THR A 249 -1.45 -9.65 14.93
C THR A 249 -0.78 -10.99 14.69
N GLN A 250 -1.36 -12.09 15.17
CA GLN A 250 -0.67 -13.38 15.10
C GLN A 250 -0.61 -13.93 13.68
N TRP A 251 -1.74 -13.90 12.99
CA TRP A 251 -1.81 -14.41 11.62
C TRP A 251 -2.65 -13.50 10.75
N GLU A 252 -2.15 -13.24 9.57
CA GLU A 252 -2.86 -12.56 8.51
C GLU A 252 -2.60 -13.28 7.19
N GLY A 253 -3.66 -13.65 6.48
CA GLY A 253 -3.60 -14.14 5.11
C GLY A 253 -4.12 -13.07 4.16
N PHE A 254 -3.49 -12.91 3.00
CA PHE A 254 -3.91 -11.91 2.03
C PHE A 254 -3.79 -12.40 0.58
N ALA A 255 -4.58 -11.79 -0.29
CA ALA A 255 -4.47 -11.94 -1.73
C ALA A 255 -4.88 -10.64 -2.43
N GLY A 256 -4.30 -10.39 -3.59
CA GLY A 256 -4.60 -9.17 -4.31
C GLY A 256 -4.10 -9.13 -5.74
N PHE A 257 -4.16 -7.95 -6.31
CA PHE A 257 -3.62 -7.68 -7.63
C PHE A 257 -3.14 -6.24 -7.76
N THR A 258 -2.19 -6.06 -8.66
CA THR A 258 -1.72 -4.75 -9.13
C THR A 258 -2.00 -4.61 -10.61
N TYR A 259 -2.68 -3.53 -11.01
CA TYR A 259 -3.06 -3.27 -12.39
C TYR A 259 -2.63 -1.87 -12.83
N LEU A 260 -1.83 -1.81 -13.90
CA LEU A 260 -1.45 -0.58 -14.57
C LEU A 260 -2.40 -0.31 -15.74
N LEU A 261 -3.03 0.86 -15.80
CA LEU A 261 -3.84 1.24 -16.97
C LEU A 261 -2.97 1.23 -18.23
N PRO A 262 -3.44 0.61 -19.33
CA PRO A 262 -2.62 0.44 -20.53
C PRO A 262 -2.38 1.74 -21.30
N HIS A 263 -3.09 2.80 -20.96
CA HIS A 263 -3.03 4.08 -21.66
C HIS A 263 -2.36 5.13 -20.79
N ARG A 264 -1.37 5.81 -21.37
CA ARG A 264 -0.76 6.97 -20.75
C ARG A 264 -1.77 8.12 -20.72
N LEU A 265 -1.95 8.74 -19.55
CA LEU A 265 -2.94 9.82 -19.38
C LEU A 265 -2.46 11.14 -20.00
N TRP A 266 -1.14 11.39 -20.04
CA TRP A 266 -0.51 12.55 -20.72
C TRP A 266 0.90 12.20 -21.16
N GLY A 267 1.36 12.88 -22.23
CA GLY A 267 2.75 12.80 -22.68
C GLY A 267 3.62 13.78 -21.89
N PHE A 268 4.75 13.30 -21.36
CA PHE A 268 5.83 14.21 -20.95
C PHE A 268 6.64 14.57 -22.20
N HIS A 269 6.87 15.87 -22.45
CA HIS A 269 7.98 16.27 -23.26
C HIS A 269 9.22 16.08 -22.37
N ASP A 270 10.03 15.07 -22.66
CA ASP A 270 11.37 15.02 -22.10
C ASP A 270 12.10 16.28 -22.58
N PRO A 271 12.51 17.17 -21.71
CA PRO A 271 13.41 18.22 -22.12
C PRO A 271 14.71 17.54 -22.57
N LYS A 272 15.05 17.71 -23.87
CA LYS A 272 16.31 17.24 -24.45
C LYS A 272 17.49 17.90 -23.78
#